data_44cbda8c26d58ac9f91862200821ff1c
#
_entry.id   44cbda8c26d58ac9f91862200821ff1c
#
_cell.length_a   1.000
_cell.length_b   1.000
_cell.length_c   1.000
_cell.angle_alpha   90.00
_cell.angle_beta   90.00
_cell.angle_gamma   90.00
#
_symmetry.space_group_name_H-M   'P 1'
#
loop_
_entity.id
_entity.type
_entity.pdbx_description
1 polymer ?
#
loop_
_entity_poly.entity_id
_entity_poly.type
_entity_poly.pdbx_seq_one_letter_code
_entity_poly.pdbx_strand_id
1 'polypeptide(L)'
;RRTSQIIDPPNGRVPALTPAGEARADASRAYREAHPADSWMNRTTSDRCLLGFNAGPPLSPGGYNQNLQILQTPDHVALVTEMVHTVRVVPLDGRPVPGDDVRQWSGEARGHWDGDTLVVETSNFKTERRWRNSTESLTLVERYTRVDDDTLEYEYTVTDPETWTSPWTASIPLQRTDVPMFEYACHEGNHSMDGILAGHRAEEKAAAASR
;
A
#
# COMPACT_ATOMS: atom_id res chain seq x y z
N ARG A 1 -0.62 -8.46 25.14
CA ARG A 1 -1.18 -7.81 23.92
C ARG A 1 -0.44 -6.51 23.74
N ARG A 2 0.12 -6.27 22.55
CA ARG A 2 0.67 -4.96 22.17
C ARG A 2 -0.50 -3.99 21.95
N THR A 3 -0.32 -2.72 22.32
CA THR A 3 -1.30 -1.65 22.09
C THR A 3 -1.05 -0.90 20.77
N SER A 4 0.07 -1.19 20.11
CA SER A 4 0.46 -0.64 18.81
C SER A 4 0.96 -1.73 17.88
N GLN A 5 0.75 -1.56 16.59
CA GLN A 5 1.37 -2.37 15.55
C GLN A 5 2.85 -2.00 15.33
N ILE A 6 3.24 -0.78 15.67
CA ILE A 6 4.63 -0.33 15.55
C ILE A 6 5.44 -1.01 16.65
N ILE A 7 6.49 -1.71 16.27
CA ILE A 7 7.40 -2.43 17.16
C ILE A 7 8.78 -1.80 17.24
N ASP A 8 9.15 -1.05 16.21
CA ASP A 8 10.34 -0.22 16.17
C ASP A 8 9.98 1.13 15.51
N PRO A 9 10.23 2.25 16.18
CA PRO A 9 10.83 2.41 17.51
C PRO A 9 9.95 1.88 18.66
N PRO A 10 10.56 1.55 19.82
CA PRO A 10 9.89 0.86 20.92
C PRO A 10 8.81 1.68 21.63
N ASN A 11 8.71 2.98 21.33
CA ASN A 11 7.62 3.85 21.82
C ASN A 11 6.27 3.56 21.13
N GLY A 12 6.23 2.67 20.14
CA GLY A 12 5.02 2.27 19.42
C GLY A 12 4.44 3.33 18.48
N ARG A 13 5.24 4.30 18.06
CA ARG A 13 4.81 5.41 17.19
C ARG A 13 5.66 5.46 15.93
N VAL A 14 5.02 5.81 14.81
CA VAL A 14 5.76 6.16 13.59
C VAL A 14 6.66 7.37 13.88
N PRO A 15 7.93 7.37 13.45
CA PRO A 15 8.83 8.50 13.60
C PRO A 15 8.27 9.80 13.03
N ALA A 16 8.77 10.92 13.52
CA ALA A 16 8.41 12.22 12.99
C ALA A 16 8.78 12.35 11.52
N LEU A 17 8.03 13.15 10.81
CA LEU A 17 8.39 13.54 9.45
C LEU A 17 9.66 14.41 9.47
N THR A 18 10.41 14.35 8.38
CA THR A 18 11.45 15.35 8.11
C THR A 18 10.80 16.69 7.76
N PRO A 19 11.49 17.82 7.83
CA PRO A 19 10.94 19.10 7.36
C PRO A 19 10.45 19.06 5.91
N ALA A 20 11.15 18.33 5.03
CA ALA A 20 10.72 18.11 3.66
C ALA A 20 9.44 17.22 3.57
N GLY A 21 9.35 16.20 4.44
CA GLY A 21 8.17 15.35 4.57
C GLY A 21 6.94 16.11 5.04
N GLU A 22 7.09 17.00 6.03
CA GLU A 22 6.01 17.86 6.52
C GLU A 22 5.53 18.82 5.44
N ALA A 23 6.45 19.53 4.78
CA ALA A 23 6.11 20.45 3.69
C ALA A 23 5.36 19.72 2.55
N ARG A 24 5.80 18.51 2.20
CA ARG A 24 5.15 17.68 1.17
C ARG A 24 3.76 17.22 1.61
N ALA A 25 3.58 16.85 2.88
CA ALA A 25 2.29 16.44 3.43
C ALA A 25 1.29 17.61 3.44
N ASP A 26 1.74 18.80 3.80
CA ASP A 26 0.92 20.02 3.80
C ASP A 26 0.53 20.42 2.38
N ALA A 27 1.47 20.43 1.45
CA ALA A 27 1.19 20.71 0.04
C ALA A 27 0.20 19.70 -0.56
N SER A 28 0.37 18.41 -0.24
CA SER A 28 -0.54 17.36 -0.68
C SER A 28 -1.96 17.51 -0.10
N ARG A 29 -2.08 17.96 1.15
CA ARG A 29 -3.37 18.26 1.79
C ARG A 29 -4.05 19.44 1.11
N ALA A 30 -3.35 20.57 0.98
CA ALA A 30 -3.85 21.77 0.34
C ALA A 30 -4.29 21.51 -1.12
N TYR A 31 -3.50 20.72 -1.86
CA TYR A 31 -3.86 20.33 -3.21
C TYR A 31 -5.16 19.52 -3.26
N ARG A 32 -5.33 18.52 -2.38
CA ARG A 32 -6.56 17.70 -2.34
C ARG A 32 -7.80 18.51 -1.94
N GLU A 33 -7.63 19.49 -1.05
CA GLU A 33 -8.70 20.40 -0.64
C GLU A 33 -9.12 21.33 -1.78
N ALA A 34 -8.15 21.84 -2.56
CA ALA A 34 -8.41 22.72 -3.69
C ALA A 34 -8.93 21.96 -4.93
N HIS A 35 -8.60 20.68 -5.06
CA HIS A 35 -8.85 19.85 -6.24
C HIS A 35 -9.49 18.51 -5.86
N PRO A 36 -10.66 18.49 -5.23
CA PRO A 36 -11.25 17.25 -4.66
C PRO A 36 -11.68 16.25 -5.73
N ALA A 37 -12.14 16.72 -6.89
CA ALA A 37 -12.64 15.89 -7.97
C ALA A 37 -12.62 16.59 -9.34
N ASP A 38 -11.58 17.36 -9.66
CA ASP A 38 -11.44 18.03 -10.97
C ASP A 38 -11.41 17.00 -12.10
N SER A 39 -10.77 15.85 -11.83
CA SER A 39 -10.73 14.71 -12.74
C SER A 39 -10.55 13.41 -11.94
N TRP A 40 -10.65 12.28 -12.62
CA TRP A 40 -10.33 10.97 -12.05
C TRP A 40 -8.87 10.89 -11.53
N MET A 41 -7.96 11.69 -12.03
CA MET A 41 -6.56 11.73 -11.56
C MET A 41 -6.40 12.29 -10.16
N ASN A 42 -7.36 13.11 -9.70
CA ASN A 42 -7.36 13.68 -8.36
C ASN A 42 -7.88 12.68 -7.30
N ARG A 43 -8.41 11.55 -7.75
CA ARG A 43 -8.94 10.49 -6.86
C ARG A 43 -7.81 9.55 -6.40
N THR A 44 -8.05 8.88 -5.28
CA THR A 44 -7.07 7.93 -4.72
C THR A 44 -6.84 6.74 -5.64
N THR A 45 -5.74 6.01 -5.45
CA THR A 45 -5.48 4.75 -6.15
C THR A 45 -6.58 3.71 -5.93
N SER A 46 -7.24 3.76 -4.76
CA SER A 46 -8.34 2.87 -4.42
C SER A 46 -9.61 3.23 -5.18
N ASP A 47 -9.99 4.51 -5.23
CA ASP A 47 -11.13 4.98 -6.01
C ASP A 47 -10.97 4.66 -7.51
N ARG A 48 -9.73 4.62 -7.98
CA ARG A 48 -9.34 4.32 -9.36
C ARG A 48 -9.14 2.84 -9.65
N CYS A 49 -9.38 1.96 -8.69
CA CYS A 49 -9.17 0.51 -8.79
C CYS A 49 -7.73 0.11 -9.18
N LEU A 50 -6.73 0.90 -8.82
CA LEU A 50 -5.32 0.62 -9.10
C LEU A 50 -4.65 -0.16 -7.98
N LEU A 51 -4.93 0.22 -6.73
CA LEU A 51 -4.48 -0.47 -5.51
C LEU A 51 -5.55 -0.28 -4.44
N GLY A 52 -5.94 -1.37 -3.80
CA GLY A 52 -6.80 -1.32 -2.63
C GLY A 52 -6.11 -0.62 -1.44
N PHE A 53 -6.88 0.04 -0.60
CA PHE A 53 -6.33 0.79 0.55
C PHE A 53 -5.63 -0.09 1.58
N ASN A 54 -5.92 -1.39 1.60
CA ASN A 54 -5.34 -2.40 2.51
C ASN A 54 -4.50 -3.47 1.77
N ALA A 55 -4.48 -3.46 0.42
CA ALA A 55 -3.85 -4.51 -0.39
C ALA A 55 -2.31 -4.46 -0.39
N GLY A 56 -1.73 -3.35 0.05
CA GLY A 56 -0.27 -3.22 0.15
C GLY A 56 0.46 -3.00 -1.18
N PRO A 57 1.80 -3.16 -1.18
CA PRO A 57 2.64 -3.26 -0.01
C PRO A 57 2.82 -1.90 0.70
N PRO A 58 2.95 -1.83 2.03
CA PRO A 58 2.72 -2.93 2.98
C PRO A 58 1.23 -3.21 3.15
N LEU A 59 0.89 -4.45 3.57
CA LEU A 59 -0.47 -4.80 3.98
C LEU A 59 -0.87 -3.94 5.19
N SER A 60 -2.12 -3.52 5.21
CA SER A 60 -2.66 -2.72 6.32
C SER A 60 -3.97 -3.32 6.79
N PRO A 61 -4.25 -3.38 8.10
CA PRO A 61 -5.58 -3.75 8.56
C PRO A 61 -6.64 -2.81 7.99
N GLY A 62 -7.68 -3.38 7.44
CA GLY A 62 -8.81 -2.67 6.87
C GLY A 62 -10.13 -3.13 7.48
N GLY A 63 -11.25 -2.60 7.00
CA GLY A 63 -12.58 -2.98 7.49
C GLY A 63 -13.15 -4.22 6.83
N TYR A 64 -12.67 -4.61 5.64
CA TYR A 64 -13.20 -5.70 4.83
C TYR A 64 -12.23 -6.09 3.70
N ASN A 65 -12.47 -7.25 3.07
CA ASN A 65 -11.68 -7.80 1.94
C ASN A 65 -10.17 -7.80 2.22
N GLN A 66 -9.77 -8.39 3.37
CA GLN A 66 -8.39 -8.40 3.83
C GLN A 66 -7.70 -9.75 3.64
N ASN A 67 -8.38 -10.71 3.02
CA ASN A 67 -7.80 -12.03 2.84
C ASN A 67 -6.56 -11.96 1.93
N LEU A 68 -5.55 -12.70 2.33
CA LEU A 68 -4.30 -12.90 1.61
C LEU A 68 -4.15 -14.38 1.28
N GLN A 69 -3.95 -14.69 0.02
CA GLN A 69 -3.52 -16.01 -0.41
C GLN A 69 -2.06 -15.97 -0.85
N ILE A 70 -1.28 -16.93 -0.36
CA ILE A 70 0.14 -17.08 -0.69
C ILE A 70 0.30 -18.36 -1.51
N LEU A 71 0.75 -18.21 -2.74
CA LEU A 71 1.04 -19.31 -3.64
C LEU A 71 2.55 -19.42 -3.83
N GLN A 72 3.09 -20.61 -3.67
CA GLN A 72 4.54 -20.87 -3.74
C GLN A 72 4.88 -21.79 -4.89
N THR A 73 5.94 -21.44 -5.60
CA THR A 73 6.65 -22.29 -6.57
C THR A 73 8.13 -22.31 -6.19
N PRO A 74 8.97 -23.14 -6.81
CA PRO A 74 10.42 -23.15 -6.53
C PRO A 74 11.09 -21.78 -6.73
N ASP A 75 10.64 -21.00 -7.71
CA ASP A 75 11.33 -19.78 -8.15
C ASP A 75 10.54 -18.48 -7.86
N HIS A 76 9.29 -18.59 -7.40
CA HIS A 76 8.42 -17.43 -7.20
C HIS A 76 7.45 -17.65 -6.03
N VAL A 77 7.07 -16.55 -5.40
CA VAL A 77 5.90 -16.48 -4.52
C VAL A 77 4.91 -15.48 -5.12
N ALA A 78 3.63 -15.84 -5.19
CA ALA A 78 2.57 -14.91 -5.52
C ALA A 78 1.76 -14.56 -4.27
N LEU A 79 1.68 -13.26 -3.97
CA LEU A 79 0.88 -12.69 -2.89
C LEU A 79 -0.39 -12.11 -3.51
N VAL A 80 -1.50 -12.80 -3.31
CA VAL A 80 -2.81 -12.43 -3.87
C VAL A 80 -3.66 -11.83 -2.77
N THR A 81 -4.03 -10.56 -2.90
CA THR A 81 -4.92 -9.89 -1.96
C THR A 81 -6.33 -9.80 -2.51
N GLU A 82 -7.33 -10.01 -1.66
CA GLU A 82 -8.74 -9.95 -2.04
C GLU A 82 -9.16 -8.55 -2.51
N MET A 83 -8.70 -7.52 -1.81
CA MET A 83 -9.01 -6.13 -2.16
C MET A 83 -8.41 -5.78 -3.53
N VAL A 84 -9.28 -5.47 -4.50
CA VAL A 84 -8.92 -5.13 -5.90
C VAL A 84 -8.16 -6.28 -6.59
N HIS A 85 -8.29 -7.52 -6.08
CA HIS A 85 -7.60 -8.74 -6.59
C HIS A 85 -6.14 -8.49 -7.03
N THR A 86 -5.41 -7.69 -6.25
CA THR A 86 -4.02 -7.35 -6.54
C THR A 86 -3.13 -8.57 -6.37
N VAL A 87 -2.32 -8.86 -7.37
CA VAL A 87 -1.33 -9.94 -7.33
C VAL A 87 0.08 -9.34 -7.40
N ARG A 88 0.92 -9.73 -6.44
CA ARG A 88 2.35 -9.43 -6.45
C ARG A 88 3.12 -10.71 -6.68
N VAL A 89 3.83 -10.80 -7.81
CA VAL A 89 4.72 -11.93 -8.08
C VAL A 89 6.13 -11.54 -7.62
N VAL A 90 6.65 -12.33 -6.69
CA VAL A 90 7.96 -12.12 -6.06
C VAL A 90 8.93 -13.18 -6.58
N PRO A 91 9.88 -12.82 -7.44
CA PRO A 91 10.96 -13.73 -7.86
C PRO A 91 11.87 -14.07 -6.70
N LEU A 92 12.28 -15.37 -6.61
CA LEU A 92 13.21 -15.90 -5.60
C LEU A 92 14.56 -16.30 -6.18
N ASP A 93 14.78 -16.06 -7.46
CA ASP A 93 15.95 -16.53 -8.23
C ASP A 93 17.15 -15.59 -8.16
N GLY A 94 17.11 -14.56 -7.33
CA GLY A 94 18.22 -13.61 -7.14
C GLY A 94 18.44 -12.64 -8.29
N ARG A 95 17.50 -12.56 -9.27
CA ARG A 95 17.61 -11.58 -10.35
C ARG A 95 17.59 -10.15 -9.79
N PRO A 96 18.33 -9.20 -10.39
CA PRO A 96 18.34 -7.82 -9.91
C PRO A 96 16.97 -7.15 -10.11
N VAL A 97 16.74 -6.10 -9.32
CA VAL A 97 15.63 -5.16 -9.56
C VAL A 97 15.88 -4.45 -10.89
N PRO A 98 14.85 -4.20 -11.73
CA PRO A 98 14.99 -3.37 -12.92
C PRO A 98 15.55 -1.96 -12.60
N GLY A 99 16.05 -1.27 -13.62
CA GLY A 99 16.50 0.11 -13.46
C GLY A 99 15.41 1.05 -12.94
N ASP A 100 15.82 2.20 -12.40
CA ASP A 100 14.94 3.17 -11.73
C ASP A 100 13.86 3.80 -12.64
N ASP A 101 13.98 3.62 -13.95
CA ASP A 101 12.99 4.01 -14.95
C ASP A 101 11.78 3.06 -15.02
N VAL A 102 11.92 1.83 -14.49
CA VAL A 102 10.83 0.85 -14.40
C VAL A 102 10.17 0.94 -13.03
N ARG A 103 9.01 1.60 -12.97
CA ARG A 103 8.26 1.82 -11.72
C ARG A 103 6.86 1.24 -11.79
N GLN A 104 6.45 0.58 -10.71
CA GLN A 104 5.14 -0.08 -10.59
C GLN A 104 4.31 0.52 -9.45
N TRP A 105 2.99 0.37 -9.52
CA TRP A 105 2.10 0.81 -8.45
C TRP A 105 2.39 0.08 -7.11
N SER A 106 2.66 -1.21 -7.17
CA SER A 106 3.05 -2.04 -6.00
C SER A 106 4.56 -2.15 -5.80
N GLY A 107 5.36 -1.40 -6.57
CA GLY A 107 6.80 -1.50 -6.58
C GLY A 107 7.31 -2.77 -7.27
N GLU A 108 8.61 -2.91 -7.33
CA GLU A 108 9.33 -4.08 -7.83
C GLU A 108 9.84 -4.91 -6.64
N ALA A 109 9.35 -6.13 -6.53
CA ALA A 109 9.67 -7.02 -5.42
C ALA A 109 10.74 -8.05 -5.77
N ARG A 110 11.59 -8.38 -4.80
CA ARG A 110 12.52 -9.51 -4.81
C ARG A 110 12.44 -10.23 -3.49
N GLY A 111 12.48 -11.55 -3.53
CA GLY A 111 12.36 -12.36 -2.33
C GLY A 111 13.48 -13.37 -2.16
N HIS A 112 13.68 -13.76 -0.91
CA HIS A 112 14.54 -14.88 -0.53
C HIS A 112 14.06 -15.50 0.78
N TRP A 113 14.54 -16.70 1.06
CA TRP A 113 14.26 -17.36 2.34
C TRP A 113 15.42 -17.08 3.32
N ASP A 114 15.04 -16.66 4.53
CA ASP A 114 15.92 -16.55 5.69
C ASP A 114 15.41 -17.56 6.74
N GLY A 115 15.97 -18.79 6.69
CA GLY A 115 15.38 -19.92 7.42
C GLY A 115 13.95 -20.19 6.97
N ASP A 116 13.00 -20.14 7.90
CA ASP A 116 11.57 -20.36 7.66
C ASP A 116 10.79 -19.04 7.40
N THR A 117 11.49 -17.94 7.22
CA THR A 117 10.92 -16.62 6.94
C THR A 117 11.08 -16.27 5.47
N LEU A 118 9.98 -15.94 4.80
CA LEU A 118 10.04 -15.28 3.50
C LEU A 118 10.34 -13.79 3.71
N VAL A 119 11.44 -13.33 3.13
CA VAL A 119 11.82 -11.91 3.10
C VAL A 119 11.53 -11.36 1.72
N VAL A 120 10.81 -10.25 1.66
CA VAL A 120 10.46 -9.56 0.40
C VAL A 120 10.93 -8.12 0.47
N GLU A 121 11.87 -7.76 -0.39
CA GLU A 121 12.36 -6.39 -0.55
C GLU A 121 11.65 -5.74 -1.73
N THR A 122 11.10 -4.54 -1.53
CA THR A 122 10.34 -3.84 -2.56
C THR A 122 10.82 -2.39 -2.68
N SER A 123 11.08 -1.98 -3.91
CA SER A 123 11.48 -0.61 -4.27
C SER A 123 10.76 -0.19 -5.58
N ASN A 124 11.23 0.85 -6.24
CA ASN A 124 10.72 1.31 -7.55
C ASN A 124 9.21 1.54 -7.60
N PHE A 125 8.69 2.15 -6.55
CA PHE A 125 7.29 2.56 -6.52
C PHE A 125 7.01 3.74 -7.45
N LYS A 126 5.84 3.76 -8.07
CA LYS A 126 5.37 4.95 -8.78
C LYS A 126 5.20 6.11 -7.82
N THR A 127 5.71 7.29 -8.21
CA THR A 127 5.63 8.52 -7.41
C THR A 127 4.19 8.91 -7.11
N GLU A 128 3.28 8.69 -8.05
CA GLU A 128 1.86 9.03 -7.92
C GLU A 128 1.13 8.16 -6.89
N ARG A 129 1.72 7.05 -6.46
CA ARG A 129 1.18 6.23 -5.37
C ARG A 129 1.09 6.99 -4.06
N ARG A 130 2.13 7.77 -3.72
CA ARG A 130 2.22 8.64 -2.55
C ARG A 130 1.74 8.02 -1.23
N TRP A 131 2.06 6.74 -1.01
CA TRP A 131 1.69 6.07 0.24
C TRP A 131 2.24 6.84 1.44
N ARG A 132 1.35 7.36 2.29
CA ARG A 132 1.71 8.25 3.42
C ARG A 132 2.62 9.42 3.04
N ASN A 133 2.49 9.96 1.83
CA ASN A 133 3.32 11.01 1.23
C ASN A 133 4.80 10.63 1.08
N SER A 134 5.11 9.34 0.96
CA SER A 134 6.45 8.83 0.65
C SER A 134 6.96 9.33 -0.71
N THR A 135 8.28 9.21 -0.89
CA THR A 135 8.98 9.60 -2.11
C THR A 135 9.36 8.38 -2.95
N GLU A 136 10.12 8.62 -4.00
CA GLU A 136 10.71 7.57 -4.83
C GLU A 136 11.79 6.77 -4.10
N SER A 137 12.33 7.33 -3.00
CA SER A 137 13.31 6.69 -2.13
C SER A 137 12.69 5.67 -1.18
N LEU A 138 11.36 5.47 -1.25
CA LEU A 138 10.68 4.47 -0.42
C LEU A 138 11.19 3.07 -0.73
N THR A 139 11.64 2.38 0.30
CA THR A 139 11.90 0.94 0.28
C THR A 139 11.14 0.25 1.40
N LEU A 140 10.72 -0.97 1.12
CA LEU A 140 10.03 -1.83 2.09
C LEU A 140 10.78 -3.15 2.20
N VAL A 141 10.92 -3.64 3.43
CA VAL A 141 11.34 -5.02 3.71
C VAL A 141 10.20 -5.69 4.45
N GLU A 142 9.59 -6.67 3.84
CA GLU A 142 8.46 -7.43 4.41
C GLU A 142 8.96 -8.82 4.82
N ARG A 143 8.55 -9.29 5.98
CA ARG A 143 8.91 -10.60 6.52
C ARG A 143 7.64 -11.38 6.85
N TYR A 144 7.53 -12.58 6.34
CA TYR A 144 6.42 -13.49 6.57
C TYR A 144 6.95 -14.72 7.28
N THR A 145 6.64 -14.86 8.57
CA THR A 145 7.11 -15.97 9.41
C THR A 145 5.94 -16.78 9.93
N ARG A 146 5.90 -18.07 9.64
CA ARG A 146 4.90 -18.95 10.21
C ARG A 146 5.30 -19.27 11.66
N VAL A 147 4.50 -18.79 12.62
CA VAL A 147 4.77 -18.95 14.05
C VAL A 147 4.06 -20.15 14.66
N ASP A 148 2.95 -20.58 14.06
CA ASP A 148 2.23 -21.81 14.38
C ASP A 148 1.36 -22.25 13.17
N ASP A 149 0.50 -23.27 13.36
CA ASP A 149 -0.32 -23.82 12.27
C ASP A 149 -1.36 -22.85 11.71
N ASP A 150 -1.80 -21.89 12.52
CA ASP A 150 -2.88 -20.96 12.18
C ASP A 150 -2.44 -19.49 12.13
N THR A 151 -1.16 -19.22 12.49
CA THR A 151 -0.66 -17.83 12.58
C THR A 151 0.56 -17.60 11.69
N LEU A 152 0.46 -16.58 10.87
CA LEU A 152 1.57 -16.01 10.11
C LEU A 152 1.89 -14.62 10.70
N GLU A 153 3.07 -14.43 11.26
CA GLU A 153 3.52 -13.10 11.65
C GLU A 153 4.02 -12.36 10.42
N TYR A 154 3.39 -11.23 10.12
CA TYR A 154 3.77 -10.32 9.06
C TYR A 154 4.40 -9.09 9.67
N GLU A 155 5.67 -8.87 9.36
CA GLU A 155 6.39 -7.66 9.72
C GLU A 155 6.78 -6.89 8.48
N TYR A 156 6.79 -5.57 8.57
CA TYR A 156 7.33 -4.74 7.50
C TYR A 156 8.10 -3.55 8.07
N THR A 157 9.25 -3.30 7.46
CA THR A 157 10.10 -2.15 7.74
C THR A 157 10.01 -1.15 6.59
N VAL A 158 9.75 0.09 6.94
CA VAL A 158 9.63 1.22 6.01
C VAL A 158 10.87 2.09 6.12
N THR A 159 11.51 2.35 5.00
CA THR A 159 12.64 3.28 4.90
C THR A 159 12.36 4.30 3.80
N ASP A 160 12.33 5.57 4.16
CA ASP A 160 12.29 6.71 3.24
C ASP A 160 12.86 7.92 3.98
N PRO A 161 14.16 8.19 3.83
CA PRO A 161 14.86 9.23 4.59
C PRO A 161 14.44 10.65 4.22
N GLU A 162 13.73 10.83 3.11
CA GLU A 162 13.15 12.11 2.73
C GLU A 162 11.79 12.36 3.43
N THR A 163 11.15 11.30 3.91
CA THR A 163 9.83 11.37 4.55
C THR A 163 9.91 11.28 6.06
N TRP A 164 10.62 10.30 6.62
CA TRP A 164 10.73 10.07 8.06
C TRP A 164 12.15 10.24 8.58
N THR A 165 12.23 10.67 9.84
CA THR A 165 13.52 10.92 10.51
C THR A 165 14.31 9.64 10.79
N SER A 166 13.68 8.47 10.76
CA SER A 166 14.29 7.15 10.86
C SER A 166 13.41 6.08 10.24
N PRO A 167 13.95 4.90 9.87
CA PRO A 167 13.15 3.72 9.53
C PRO A 167 12.23 3.32 10.68
N TRP A 168 11.17 2.59 10.37
CA TRP A 168 10.25 2.07 11.37
C TRP A 168 9.65 0.73 10.94
N THR A 169 9.32 -0.11 11.91
CA THR A 169 8.81 -1.46 11.69
C THR A 169 7.45 -1.64 12.36
N ALA A 170 6.56 -2.29 11.66
CA ALA A 170 5.27 -2.76 12.19
C ALA A 170 5.18 -4.28 12.13
N SER A 171 4.38 -4.87 13.03
CA SER A 171 4.08 -6.30 13.06
C SER A 171 2.58 -6.50 13.20
N ILE A 172 2.04 -7.41 12.38
CA ILE A 172 0.62 -7.74 12.28
C ILE A 172 0.47 -9.25 12.22
N PRO A 173 -0.18 -9.90 13.19
CA PRO A 173 -0.50 -11.31 13.09
C PRO A 173 -1.62 -11.52 12.07
N LEU A 174 -1.39 -12.40 11.10
CA LEU A 174 -2.39 -12.86 10.14
C LEU A 174 -2.87 -14.24 10.59
N GLN A 175 -4.18 -14.41 10.66
CA GLN A 175 -4.79 -15.66 11.08
C GLN A 175 -5.24 -16.47 9.85
N ARG A 176 -5.01 -17.77 9.91
CA ARG A 176 -5.55 -18.68 8.91
C ARG A 176 -7.08 -18.62 8.90
N THR A 177 -7.65 -18.66 7.72
CA THR A 177 -9.10 -18.76 7.51
C THR A 177 -9.39 -19.76 6.40
N ASP A 178 -10.50 -20.48 6.55
CA ASP A 178 -11.05 -21.36 5.50
C ASP A 178 -12.17 -20.66 4.70
N VAL A 179 -12.42 -19.38 4.99
CA VAL A 179 -13.37 -18.56 4.22
C VAL A 179 -12.79 -18.36 2.81
N PRO A 180 -13.56 -18.68 1.75
CA PRO A 180 -13.07 -18.46 0.39
C PRO A 180 -12.85 -16.98 0.11
N MET A 181 -11.81 -16.67 -0.67
CA MET A 181 -11.66 -15.34 -1.24
C MET A 181 -12.72 -15.12 -2.31
N PHE A 182 -13.35 -13.96 -2.27
CA PHE A 182 -14.30 -13.54 -3.29
C PHE A 182 -13.65 -12.59 -4.27
N GLU A 183 -14.15 -12.57 -5.49
CA GLU A 183 -13.76 -11.57 -6.45
C GLU A 183 -14.20 -10.17 -5.98
N TYR A 184 -13.25 -9.25 -5.97
CA TYR A 184 -13.54 -7.83 -5.76
C TYR A 184 -13.55 -7.14 -7.13
N ALA A 185 -14.71 -7.15 -7.79
CA ALA A 185 -14.93 -6.61 -9.14
C ALA A 185 -14.94 -5.05 -9.11
N CYS A 186 -13.78 -4.46 -8.85
CA CYS A 186 -13.64 -3.02 -8.59
C CYS A 186 -14.01 -2.19 -9.81
N HIS A 187 -13.52 -2.56 -11.00
CA HIS A 187 -13.76 -1.80 -12.23
C HIS A 187 -15.22 -1.89 -12.67
N GLU A 188 -15.78 -3.09 -12.67
CA GLU A 188 -17.15 -3.38 -13.09
C GLU A 188 -18.17 -2.72 -12.17
N GLY A 189 -17.85 -2.62 -10.87
CA GLY A 189 -18.71 -2.01 -9.85
C GLY A 189 -18.42 -0.54 -9.59
N ASN A 190 -17.51 0.13 -10.31
CA ASN A 190 -17.07 1.50 -10.02
C ASN A 190 -18.02 2.57 -10.55
N HIS A 191 -19.31 2.45 -10.25
CA HIS A 191 -20.30 3.49 -10.57
C HIS A 191 -20.13 4.78 -9.74
N SER A 192 -19.43 4.68 -8.60
CA SER A 192 -19.19 5.83 -7.73
C SER A 192 -18.27 6.88 -8.37
N MET A 193 -17.36 6.50 -9.25
CA MET A 193 -16.47 7.45 -9.93
C MET A 193 -17.26 8.45 -10.77
N ASP A 194 -18.19 7.99 -11.58
CA ASP A 194 -19.05 8.85 -12.37
C ASP A 194 -19.90 9.77 -11.50
N GLY A 195 -20.47 9.23 -10.40
CA GLY A 195 -21.26 9.99 -9.44
C GLY A 195 -20.46 11.09 -8.74
N ILE A 196 -19.23 10.81 -8.31
CA ILE A 196 -18.35 11.78 -7.65
C ILE A 196 -17.99 12.93 -8.62
N LEU A 197 -17.58 12.60 -9.84
CA LEU A 197 -17.20 13.61 -10.83
C LEU A 197 -18.40 14.44 -11.29
N ALA A 198 -19.56 13.83 -11.50
CA ALA A 198 -20.78 14.53 -11.88
C ALA A 198 -21.28 15.45 -10.75
N GLY A 199 -21.24 14.99 -9.49
CA GLY A 199 -21.58 15.80 -8.33
C GLY A 199 -20.72 17.05 -8.23
N HIS A 200 -19.41 16.89 -8.36
CA HIS A 200 -18.47 18.04 -8.33
C HIS A 200 -18.75 19.05 -9.46
N ARG A 201 -19.04 18.58 -10.68
CA ARG A 201 -19.45 19.49 -11.79
C ARG A 201 -20.74 20.24 -11.50
N ALA A 202 -21.70 19.62 -10.79
CA ALA A 202 -22.92 20.29 -10.38
C ALA A 202 -22.67 21.39 -9.32
N GLU A 203 -21.79 21.12 -8.35
CA GLU A 203 -21.35 22.11 -7.35
C GLU A 203 -20.67 23.31 -7.98
N GLU A 204 -19.75 23.10 -8.91
CA GLU A 204 -19.07 24.17 -9.65
C GLU A 204 -20.05 25.06 -10.42
N LYS A 205 -21.05 24.46 -11.10
CA LYS A 205 -22.09 25.21 -11.80
C LYS A 205 -22.94 26.06 -10.84
N ALA A 206 -23.29 25.48 -9.68
CA ALA A 206 -24.09 26.21 -8.68
C ALA A 206 -23.29 27.39 -8.10
N ALA A 207 -21.98 27.19 -7.80
CA ALA A 207 -21.11 28.24 -7.33
C ALA A 207 -20.90 29.37 -8.36
N ALA A 208 -20.81 29.02 -9.65
CA ALA A 208 -20.70 30.01 -10.73
C ALA A 208 -21.99 30.84 -10.92
N ALA A 209 -23.16 30.22 -10.72
CA ALA A 209 -24.46 30.88 -10.87
C ALA A 209 -24.80 31.81 -9.68
N SER A 210 -24.10 31.68 -8.55
CA SER A 210 -24.30 32.50 -7.34
C SER A 210 -23.38 33.73 -7.26
N ARG A 211 -22.52 33.93 -8.25
CA ARG A 211 -21.62 35.10 -8.39
C ARG A 211 -22.19 36.12 -9.36
#